data_541714fc0fe70465944e847c0ef9a731
#
_entry.id   541714fc0fe70465944e847c0ef9a731
#
_cell.length_a   1.000
_cell.length_b   1.000
_cell.length_c   1.000
_cell.angle_alpha   90.00
_cell.angle_beta   90.00
_cell.angle_gamma   90.00
#
_symmetry.space_group_name_H-M   'P 1'
#
loop_
_entity.id
_entity.type
_entity.pdbx_description
1 polymer ?
#
loop_
_entity_poly.entity_id
_entity_poly.type
_entity_poly.pdbx_seq_one_letter_code
_entity_poly.pdbx_strand_id
1 'polypeptide(L)'
;MHGRILMSILVVVLTASWALAQSHSGNTKSGERIFQQHCAGCHGATGDGLGPEIKELIVPPANFRAVKSRTKTDMDLYLAIKQGVLFSPMHGWADRLSEQEIRDVLNYIRMLAPFHPLG
;
A
#
# COMPACT_ATOMS: atom_id res chain seq x y z
N MET A 1 19.23 -32.86 37.42
CA MET A 1 18.91 -31.42 37.37
C MET A 1 19.27 -30.76 36.04
N HIS A 2 20.23 -31.26 35.27
CA HIS A 2 20.68 -30.61 34.01
C HIS A 2 19.65 -30.72 32.84
N GLY A 3 18.82 -31.77 32.78
CA GLY A 3 17.83 -31.97 31.69
C GLY A 3 16.66 -30.99 31.71
N ARG A 4 16.27 -30.49 32.88
CA ARG A 4 15.14 -29.55 33.01
C ARG A 4 15.48 -28.14 32.54
N ILE A 5 16.74 -27.73 32.72
CA ILE A 5 17.25 -26.42 32.31
C ILE A 5 17.39 -26.35 30.78
N LEU A 6 17.86 -27.41 30.12
CA LEU A 6 18.01 -27.48 28.67
C LEU A 6 16.63 -27.43 27.96
N MET A 7 15.61 -28.08 28.54
CA MET A 7 14.26 -28.07 27.96
C MET A 7 13.59 -26.69 28.08
N SER A 8 13.85 -25.96 29.16
CA SER A 8 13.34 -24.60 29.34
C SER A 8 13.97 -23.59 28.38
N ILE A 9 15.26 -23.74 28.08
CA ILE A 9 15.97 -22.88 27.13
C ILE A 9 15.44 -23.13 25.70
N LEU A 10 15.19 -24.38 25.32
CA LEU A 10 14.67 -24.73 24.00
C LEU A 10 13.28 -24.13 23.76
N VAL A 11 12.39 -24.18 24.76
CA VAL A 11 11.05 -23.59 24.66
C VAL A 11 11.08 -22.06 24.50
N VAL A 12 11.98 -21.38 25.20
CA VAL A 12 12.14 -19.91 25.09
C VAL A 12 12.64 -19.49 23.70
N VAL A 13 13.58 -20.26 23.11
CA VAL A 13 14.10 -19.96 21.76
C VAL A 13 13.04 -20.16 20.69
N LEU A 14 12.19 -21.17 20.81
CA LEU A 14 11.10 -21.44 19.84
C LEU A 14 9.99 -20.38 19.89
N THR A 15 9.68 -19.83 21.07
CA THR A 15 8.66 -18.78 21.18
C THR A 15 9.13 -17.42 20.66
N ALA A 16 10.42 -17.10 20.72
CA ALA A 16 10.97 -15.87 20.21
C ALA A 16 10.93 -15.78 18.67
N SER A 17 10.96 -16.91 17.96
CA SER A 17 10.95 -16.93 16.49
C SER A 17 9.60 -16.57 15.88
N TRP A 18 8.49 -16.67 16.63
CA TRP A 18 7.15 -16.32 16.13
C TRP A 18 6.86 -14.81 16.19
N ALA A 19 7.59 -14.07 16.99
CA ALA A 19 7.40 -12.62 17.12
C ALA A 19 7.95 -11.82 15.91
N LEU A 20 8.83 -12.41 15.11
CA LEU A 20 9.45 -11.74 13.96
C LEU A 20 8.70 -11.95 12.64
N ALA A 21 7.68 -12.82 12.61
CA ALA A 21 6.86 -13.09 11.43
C ALA A 21 5.64 -12.15 11.30
N GLN A 22 5.48 -11.18 12.20
CA GLN A 22 4.34 -10.29 12.20
C GLN A 22 4.65 -8.99 11.48
N SER A 23 3.97 -8.83 10.39
CA SER A 23 3.57 -7.58 9.75
C SER A 23 4.43 -7.07 8.61
N HIS A 24 4.07 -7.52 7.43
CA HIS A 24 4.23 -6.72 6.21
C HIS A 24 2.86 -6.38 5.58
N SER A 25 1.77 -6.59 6.31
CA SER A 25 0.45 -6.09 5.92
C SER A 25 0.36 -4.61 6.29
N GLY A 26 0.11 -3.74 5.32
CA GLY A 26 -0.08 -2.33 5.56
C GLY A 26 -1.31 -2.06 6.45
N ASN A 27 -1.30 -0.96 7.18
CA ASN A 27 -2.40 -0.52 8.02
C ASN A 27 -3.38 0.32 7.20
N THR A 28 -4.56 -0.22 6.92
CA THR A 28 -5.59 0.43 6.09
C THR A 28 -6.02 1.79 6.65
N LYS A 29 -6.13 1.95 7.96
CA LYS A 29 -6.51 3.22 8.60
C LYS A 29 -5.41 4.28 8.46
N SER A 30 -4.16 3.88 8.56
CA SER A 30 -3.02 4.75 8.26
C SER A 30 -3.02 5.14 6.78
N GLY A 31 -3.23 4.16 5.89
CA GLY A 31 -3.33 4.35 4.46
C GLY A 31 -4.46 5.29 4.05
N GLU A 32 -5.62 5.21 4.70
CA GLU A 32 -6.73 6.13 4.49
C GLU A 32 -6.32 7.58 4.75
N ARG A 33 -5.67 7.84 5.88
CA ARG A 33 -5.22 9.20 6.22
C ARG A 33 -4.24 9.74 5.18
N ILE A 34 -3.27 8.93 4.79
CA ILE A 34 -2.28 9.29 3.77
C ILE A 34 -2.97 9.56 2.44
N PHE A 35 -3.90 8.69 2.04
CA PHE A 35 -4.65 8.82 0.79
C PHE A 35 -5.46 10.10 0.74
N GLN A 36 -6.24 10.39 1.78
CA GLN A 36 -7.06 11.61 1.84
C GLN A 36 -6.20 12.87 1.84
N GLN A 37 -5.04 12.84 2.47
CA GLN A 37 -4.15 13.99 2.58
C GLN A 37 -3.35 14.26 1.29
N HIS A 38 -2.93 13.22 0.58
CA HIS A 38 -1.92 13.33 -0.48
C HIS A 38 -2.37 12.83 -1.85
N CYS A 39 -3.42 12.02 -1.93
CA CYS A 39 -3.81 11.34 -3.16
C CYS A 39 -5.20 11.75 -3.65
N ALA A 40 -6.13 12.01 -2.72
CA ALA A 40 -7.53 12.29 -3.04
C ALA A 40 -7.74 13.56 -3.87
N GLY A 41 -6.83 14.53 -3.78
CA GLY A 41 -6.86 15.75 -4.59
C GLY A 41 -6.97 15.47 -6.09
N CYS A 42 -6.22 14.48 -6.57
CA CYS A 42 -6.25 14.03 -7.95
C CYS A 42 -7.10 12.77 -8.14
N HIS A 43 -6.92 11.75 -7.30
CA HIS A 43 -7.56 10.45 -7.48
C HIS A 43 -9.02 10.37 -7.01
N GLY A 44 -9.55 11.43 -6.39
CA GLY A 44 -10.87 11.44 -5.79
C GLY A 44 -10.92 10.72 -4.43
N ALA A 45 -11.76 11.18 -3.51
CA ALA A 45 -11.88 10.60 -2.17
C ALA A 45 -12.28 9.11 -2.18
N THR A 46 -12.92 8.66 -3.25
CA THR A 46 -13.35 7.28 -3.46
C THR A 46 -12.48 6.51 -4.47
N GLY A 47 -11.41 7.13 -4.96
CA GLY A 47 -10.50 6.52 -5.92
C GLY A 47 -11.05 6.41 -7.35
N ASP A 48 -12.02 7.25 -7.71
CA ASP A 48 -12.66 7.26 -9.03
C ASP A 48 -11.89 8.08 -10.10
N GLY A 49 -10.81 8.74 -9.71
CA GLY A 49 -10.01 9.59 -10.60
C GLY A 49 -10.62 10.97 -10.84
N LEU A 50 -11.62 11.38 -10.06
CA LEU A 50 -12.34 12.62 -10.21
C LEU A 50 -12.10 13.59 -9.04
N GLY A 51 -10.85 13.72 -8.64
CA GLY A 51 -10.48 14.67 -7.58
C GLY A 51 -10.60 16.13 -8.03
N PRO A 52 -10.70 17.08 -7.08
CA PRO A 52 -10.89 18.50 -7.40
C PRO A 52 -9.71 19.14 -8.14
N GLU A 53 -8.52 18.54 -8.08
CA GLU A 53 -7.28 19.09 -8.65
C GLU A 53 -7.03 18.66 -10.10
N ILE A 54 -7.96 17.91 -10.74
CA ILE A 54 -7.73 17.36 -12.08
C ILE A 54 -7.96 18.34 -13.23
N LYS A 55 -8.54 19.52 -12.99
CA LYS A 55 -9.00 20.43 -14.04
C LYS A 55 -7.90 20.88 -15.02
N GLU A 56 -6.66 20.89 -14.57
CA GLU A 56 -5.52 21.34 -15.35
C GLU A 56 -4.59 20.21 -15.78
N LEU A 57 -4.98 18.96 -15.51
CA LEU A 57 -4.13 17.81 -15.82
C LEU A 57 -4.34 17.35 -17.26
N ILE A 58 -3.28 17.35 -18.05
CA ILE A 58 -3.28 16.81 -19.42
C ILE A 58 -3.48 15.29 -19.41
N VAL A 59 -2.87 14.61 -18.45
CA VAL A 59 -3.04 13.17 -18.24
C VAL A 59 -3.94 12.96 -17.01
N PRO A 60 -5.14 12.39 -17.18
CA PRO A 60 -6.04 12.17 -16.07
C PRO A 60 -5.48 11.12 -15.10
N PRO A 61 -5.74 11.26 -13.80
CA PRO A 61 -5.34 10.27 -12.81
C PRO A 61 -6.09 8.95 -13.02
N ALA A 62 -5.48 7.87 -12.54
CA ALA A 62 -6.10 6.55 -12.62
C ALA A 62 -7.41 6.51 -11.82
N ASN A 63 -8.46 5.99 -12.45
CA ASN A 63 -9.63 5.50 -11.75
C ASN A 63 -9.32 4.09 -11.22
N PHE A 64 -9.17 3.92 -9.92
CA PHE A 64 -8.81 2.63 -9.33
C PHE A 64 -9.90 1.57 -9.50
N ARG A 65 -11.16 1.98 -9.68
CA ARG A 65 -12.30 1.06 -9.89
C ARG A 65 -12.39 0.53 -11.31
N ALA A 66 -11.72 1.16 -12.26
CA ALA A 66 -11.70 0.69 -13.65
C ALA A 66 -10.97 -0.66 -13.76
N VAL A 67 -11.41 -1.51 -14.66
CA VAL A 67 -10.82 -2.84 -14.92
C VAL A 67 -9.30 -2.73 -15.11
N LYS A 68 -8.85 -1.81 -15.95
CA LYS A 68 -7.42 -1.55 -16.23
C LYS A 68 -6.59 -1.31 -14.96
N SER A 69 -7.15 -0.66 -13.95
CA SER A 69 -6.47 -0.40 -12.67
C SER A 69 -6.54 -1.61 -11.74
N ARG A 70 -7.68 -2.29 -11.71
CA ARG A 70 -7.91 -3.44 -10.83
C ARG A 70 -7.12 -4.68 -11.23
N THR A 71 -6.68 -4.79 -12.48
CA THR A 71 -5.83 -5.87 -12.98
C THR A 71 -4.33 -5.66 -12.72
N LYS A 72 -3.94 -4.46 -12.30
CA LYS A 72 -2.54 -4.21 -11.89
C LYS A 72 -2.22 -4.95 -10.60
N THR A 73 -1.03 -5.54 -10.54
CA THR A 73 -0.54 -6.22 -9.34
C THR A 73 -0.25 -5.22 -8.20
N ASP A 74 -0.11 -5.70 -6.98
CA ASP A 74 0.31 -4.86 -5.85
C ASP A 74 1.69 -4.26 -6.08
N MET A 75 2.58 -5.00 -6.76
CA MET A 75 3.90 -4.49 -7.12
C MET A 75 3.80 -3.35 -8.12
N ASP A 76 2.92 -3.44 -9.13
CA ASP A 76 2.72 -2.35 -10.10
C ASP A 76 2.24 -1.07 -9.41
N LEU A 77 1.29 -1.19 -8.48
CA LEU A 77 0.77 -0.05 -7.71
C LEU A 77 1.84 0.50 -6.76
N TYR A 78 2.56 -0.39 -6.07
CA TYR A 78 3.65 0.00 -5.17
C TYR A 78 4.72 0.81 -5.92
N LEU A 79 5.16 0.34 -7.07
CA LEU A 79 6.16 1.04 -7.89
C LEU A 79 5.63 2.36 -8.44
N ALA A 80 4.37 2.42 -8.88
CA ALA A 80 3.75 3.65 -9.34
C ALA A 80 3.68 4.71 -8.23
N ILE A 81 3.41 4.33 -6.98
CA ILE A 81 3.44 5.24 -5.84
C ILE A 81 4.88 5.62 -5.50
N LYS A 82 5.77 4.64 -5.39
CA LYS A 82 7.15 4.87 -4.96
C LYS A 82 7.94 5.73 -5.94
N GLN A 83 7.86 5.43 -7.23
CA GLN A 83 8.70 6.02 -8.28
C GLN A 83 7.97 7.06 -9.12
N GLY A 84 6.64 7.10 -9.06
CA GLY A 84 5.82 7.89 -9.98
C GLY A 84 5.56 7.19 -11.30
N VAL A 85 4.88 7.88 -12.19
CA VAL A 85 4.54 7.40 -13.53
C VAL A 85 5.11 8.35 -14.56
N LEU A 86 6.00 7.84 -15.42
CA LEU A 86 6.65 8.61 -16.45
C LEU A 86 5.63 9.32 -17.37
N PHE A 87 5.94 10.54 -17.74
CA PHE A 87 5.13 11.40 -18.61
C PHE A 87 3.72 11.68 -18.05
N SER A 88 3.56 11.63 -16.74
CA SER A 88 2.31 11.98 -16.05
C SER A 88 2.58 12.91 -14.86
N PRO A 89 1.55 13.62 -14.35
CA PRO A 89 1.66 14.40 -13.12
C PRO A 89 1.89 13.55 -11.85
N MET A 90 1.73 12.23 -11.92
CA MET A 90 1.97 11.32 -10.79
C MET A 90 3.45 11.22 -10.48
N HIS A 91 3.94 12.06 -9.58
CA HIS A 91 5.33 11.98 -9.09
C HIS A 91 5.53 10.84 -8.09
N GLY A 92 6.79 10.45 -7.88
CA GLY A 92 7.15 9.46 -6.86
C GLY A 92 7.04 10.03 -5.44
N TRP A 93 6.79 9.15 -4.49
CA TRP A 93 6.61 9.50 -3.07
C TRP A 93 7.70 8.96 -2.15
N ALA A 94 8.72 8.30 -2.70
CA ALA A 94 9.79 7.68 -1.91
C ALA A 94 10.62 8.67 -1.06
N ASP A 95 10.59 9.96 -1.40
CA ASP A 95 11.24 11.03 -0.65
C ASP A 95 10.39 11.59 0.50
N ARG A 96 9.09 11.27 0.55
CA ARG A 96 8.11 11.81 1.49
C ARG A 96 7.39 10.76 2.33
N LEU A 97 7.27 9.55 1.81
CA LEU A 97 6.62 8.42 2.47
C LEU A 97 7.63 7.29 2.68
N SER A 98 7.63 6.73 3.88
CA SER A 98 8.35 5.51 4.16
C SER A 98 7.78 4.33 3.37
N GLU A 99 8.53 3.25 3.25
CA GLU A 99 8.03 2.03 2.60
C GLU A 99 6.81 1.43 3.28
N GLN A 100 6.69 1.59 4.59
CA GLN A 100 5.52 1.14 5.33
C GLN A 100 4.30 2.00 4.99
N GLU A 101 4.45 3.33 4.92
CA GLU A 101 3.37 4.23 4.54
C GLU A 101 2.91 4.01 3.09
N ILE A 102 3.82 3.68 2.17
CA ILE A 102 3.46 3.28 0.81
C ILE A 102 2.64 1.99 0.82
N ARG A 103 3.00 1.01 1.65
CA ARG A 103 2.20 -0.22 1.81
C ARG A 103 0.85 0.05 2.47
N ASP A 104 0.79 0.96 3.43
CA ASP A 104 -0.45 1.36 4.09
C ASP A 104 -1.44 1.97 3.09
N VAL A 105 -0.98 2.91 2.27
CA VAL A 105 -1.84 3.54 1.25
C VAL A 105 -2.23 2.55 0.15
N LEU A 106 -1.35 1.63 -0.23
CA LEU A 106 -1.68 0.55 -1.16
C LEU A 106 -2.83 -0.32 -0.65
N ASN A 107 -2.78 -0.71 0.63
CA ASN A 107 -3.85 -1.48 1.25
C ASN A 107 -5.19 -0.72 1.27
N TYR A 108 -5.16 0.58 1.51
CA TYR A 108 -6.36 1.39 1.41
C TYR A 108 -6.90 1.45 -0.02
N ILE A 109 -6.05 1.61 -1.02
CA ILE A 109 -6.45 1.56 -2.44
C ILE A 109 -7.10 0.21 -2.78
N ARG A 110 -6.56 -0.90 -2.25
CA ARG A 110 -7.14 -2.24 -2.42
C ARG A 110 -8.48 -2.43 -1.72
N MET A 111 -8.68 -1.75 -0.61
CA MET A 111 -10.00 -1.70 0.05
C MET A 111 -11.01 -0.94 -0.82
N LEU A 112 -10.63 0.18 -1.43
CA LEU A 112 -11.49 0.94 -2.35
C LEU A 112 -11.78 0.17 -3.64
N ALA A 113 -10.80 -0.54 -4.15
CA ALA A 113 -10.85 -1.24 -5.44
C ALA A 113 -10.05 -2.55 -5.37
N PRO A 114 -10.68 -3.66 -4.95
CA PRO A 114 -10.03 -4.96 -4.84
C PRO A 114 -9.40 -5.41 -6.16
N PHE A 115 -8.28 -6.13 -6.06
CA PHE A 115 -7.65 -6.77 -7.22
C PHE A 115 -8.64 -7.70 -7.93
N HIS A 116 -8.65 -7.62 -9.24
CA HIS A 116 -9.49 -8.46 -10.07
C HIS A 116 -8.64 -9.04 -11.20
N PRO A 117 -8.14 -10.28 -11.08
CA PRO A 117 -7.44 -10.92 -12.17
C PRO A 117 -8.38 -11.05 -13.37
N LEU A 118 -7.86 -10.84 -14.56
CA LEU A 118 -8.58 -11.19 -15.78
C LEU A 118 -8.69 -12.72 -15.80
N GLY A 119 -9.89 -13.23 -15.52
CA GLY A 119 -10.22 -14.64 -15.63
C GLY A 119 -10.32 -15.08 -17.08
#